data_aaf360492492f5be90ed7f45f72a74ee
#
_entry.id   aaf360492492f5be90ed7f45f72a74ee
#
_cell.length_a   1.000
_cell.length_b   1.000
_cell.length_c   1.000
_cell.angle_alpha   90.00
_cell.angle_beta   90.00
_cell.angle_gamma   90.00
#
_symmetry.space_group_name_H-M   'P 1'
#
loop_
_entity.id
_entity.type
_entity.pdbx_description
1 polymer ?
#
loop_
_entity_poly.entity_id
_entity_poly.type
_entity_poly.pdbx_seq_one_letter_code
_entity_poly.pdbx_strand_id
1 'polypeptide(L)'
;MATSQLAAFNTITLPASGDLSASQFCFVDLASDGEVQICATTGEAAVGVLQNKPSAAGYEAAVQVGGVAIVKFGGAVTPGGQVMTDTSGRAIAQTGTNKVLGILVGTATTASGEYHPVLLQGSDGTPGGGLETVSAPGAISASTYETHLEVDGTDAFTLGDGSIVGQRKRVTCITAANTPLGTVTLNGAQAAFGSERTAWTFTTVGQWVEWEWTATGWKIVHVGQQGVETVANAGAANPLCLVHLVSIADTVDLIQPAP
;
A
#
# COMPACT_ATOMS: atom_id res chain seq x y z
N MET A 1 1.07 -5.45 -38.33
CA MET A 1 0.30 -5.31 -37.07
C MET A 1 0.63 -6.51 -36.22
N ALA A 2 1.33 -6.29 -35.11
CA ALA A 2 1.58 -7.35 -34.17
C ALA A 2 0.30 -7.52 -33.34
N THR A 3 -0.41 -8.62 -33.55
CA THR A 3 -1.47 -9.05 -32.64
C THR A 3 -0.81 -9.54 -31.37
N SER A 4 -0.73 -8.66 -30.36
CA SER A 4 -0.40 -9.11 -29.01
C SER A 4 -1.55 -10.01 -28.55
N GLN A 5 -1.30 -11.32 -28.49
CA GLN A 5 -2.16 -12.20 -27.72
C GLN A 5 -2.03 -11.79 -26.27
N LEU A 6 -3.01 -11.05 -25.77
CA LEU A 6 -3.26 -10.90 -24.36
C LEU A 6 -3.65 -12.29 -23.84
N ALA A 7 -2.68 -13.03 -23.36
CA ALA A 7 -2.94 -14.30 -22.71
C ALA A 7 -3.83 -14.02 -21.51
N ALA A 8 -5.02 -14.58 -21.48
CA ALA A 8 -5.96 -14.51 -20.37
C ALA A 8 -5.39 -15.31 -19.19
N PHE A 9 -4.38 -14.79 -18.54
CA PHE A 9 -3.84 -15.33 -17.32
C PHE A 9 -4.62 -14.73 -16.14
N ASN A 10 -5.15 -15.60 -15.28
CA ASN A 10 -5.90 -15.30 -14.07
C ASN A 10 -7.34 -14.79 -14.30
N THR A 11 -8.14 -15.55 -15.05
CA THR A 11 -9.59 -15.39 -15.03
C THR A 11 -10.21 -16.45 -14.10
N ILE A 12 -11.08 -16.02 -13.21
CA ILE A 12 -11.90 -16.88 -12.35
C ILE A 12 -13.35 -16.80 -12.81
N THR A 13 -14.13 -17.85 -12.53
CA THR A 13 -15.56 -17.88 -12.82
C THR A 13 -16.33 -17.95 -11.51
N LEU A 14 -17.27 -17.02 -11.33
CA LEU A 14 -18.08 -16.87 -10.14
C LEU A 14 -19.54 -16.62 -10.58
N PRO A 15 -20.55 -16.93 -9.75
CA PRO A 15 -21.93 -16.58 -10.04
C PRO A 15 -22.14 -15.05 -9.99
N ALA A 16 -22.94 -14.52 -10.89
CA ALA A 16 -23.36 -13.12 -10.88
C ALA A 16 -24.51 -12.90 -9.90
N SER A 17 -24.52 -11.80 -9.17
CA SER A 17 -25.60 -11.42 -8.25
C SER A 17 -26.87 -10.91 -8.95
N GLY A 18 -26.77 -10.62 -10.26
CA GLY A 18 -27.85 -10.08 -11.06
C GLY A 18 -27.51 -9.97 -12.53
N ASP A 19 -28.28 -9.17 -13.26
CA ASP A 19 -28.00 -8.84 -14.66
C ASP A 19 -26.81 -7.87 -14.75
N LEU A 20 -25.66 -8.36 -15.21
CA LEU A 20 -24.44 -7.59 -15.45
C LEU A 20 -24.12 -7.42 -16.94
N SER A 21 -25.09 -7.68 -17.83
CA SER A 21 -24.89 -7.67 -19.29
C SER A 21 -24.44 -6.31 -19.85
N ALA A 22 -24.76 -5.21 -19.17
CA ALA A 22 -24.32 -3.85 -19.51
C ALA A 22 -22.97 -3.47 -18.92
N SER A 23 -22.40 -4.30 -18.04
CA SER A 23 -21.24 -4.01 -17.20
C SER A 23 -19.95 -4.72 -17.64
N GLN A 24 -19.93 -5.26 -18.85
CA GLN A 24 -18.71 -5.84 -19.40
C GLN A 24 -17.56 -4.81 -19.37
N PHE A 25 -16.37 -5.27 -18.98
CA PHE A 25 -15.15 -4.48 -18.81
C PHE A 25 -15.21 -3.44 -17.66
N CYS A 26 -16.17 -3.58 -16.75
CA CYS A 26 -16.19 -2.81 -15.51
C CYS A 26 -15.53 -3.58 -14.36
N PHE A 27 -15.06 -2.85 -13.36
CA PHE A 27 -14.61 -3.43 -12.10
C PHE A 27 -15.78 -4.01 -11.32
N VAL A 28 -15.54 -5.15 -10.71
CA VAL A 28 -16.54 -5.89 -9.91
C VAL A 28 -15.95 -6.28 -8.55
N ASP A 29 -16.80 -6.38 -7.56
CA ASP A 29 -16.48 -6.88 -6.24
C ASP A 29 -17.33 -8.13 -5.90
N LEU A 30 -17.20 -8.62 -4.66
CA LEU A 30 -18.01 -9.73 -4.15
C LEU A 30 -19.04 -9.23 -3.16
N ALA A 31 -20.29 -9.61 -3.40
CA ALA A 31 -21.33 -9.53 -2.40
C ALA A 31 -21.05 -10.48 -1.21
N SER A 32 -21.79 -10.31 -0.12
CA SER A 32 -21.60 -11.09 1.11
C SER A 32 -21.80 -12.61 0.97
N ASP A 33 -22.51 -13.03 -0.07
CA ASP A 33 -22.77 -14.43 -0.44
C ASP A 33 -21.71 -15.01 -1.41
N GLY A 34 -20.73 -14.18 -1.82
CA GLY A 34 -19.67 -14.56 -2.75
C GLY A 34 -20.03 -14.43 -4.22
N GLU A 35 -21.20 -13.88 -4.56
CA GLU A 35 -21.58 -13.56 -5.92
C GLU A 35 -20.92 -12.27 -6.41
N VAL A 36 -20.71 -12.19 -7.73
CA VAL A 36 -20.08 -11.01 -8.37
C VAL A 36 -21.14 -9.92 -8.56
N GLN A 37 -20.81 -8.72 -8.13
CA GLN A 37 -21.58 -7.51 -8.35
C GLN A 37 -20.71 -6.39 -8.91
N ILE A 38 -21.35 -5.33 -9.45
CA ILE A 38 -20.63 -4.15 -9.91
C ILE A 38 -20.12 -3.35 -8.71
N CYS A 39 -18.90 -2.84 -8.79
CA CYS A 39 -18.41 -1.85 -7.82
C CYS A 39 -19.32 -0.62 -7.83
N ALA A 40 -19.92 -0.31 -6.69
CA ALA A 40 -20.93 0.73 -6.54
C ALA A 40 -20.46 1.96 -5.76
N THR A 41 -19.27 1.88 -5.15
CA THR A 41 -18.66 2.98 -4.38
C THR A 41 -17.37 3.44 -5.04
N THR A 42 -17.20 4.76 -5.17
CA THR A 42 -15.99 5.33 -5.74
C THR A 42 -14.76 4.94 -4.91
N GLY A 43 -13.74 4.37 -5.56
CA GLY A 43 -12.47 4.01 -4.94
C GLY A 43 -12.51 2.80 -4.01
N GLU A 44 -13.56 1.98 -4.06
CA GLU A 44 -13.61 0.72 -3.34
C GLU A 44 -12.66 -0.34 -3.92
N ALA A 45 -12.46 -1.41 -3.17
CA ALA A 45 -11.70 -2.56 -3.63
C ALA A 45 -12.50 -3.33 -4.69
N ALA A 46 -11.82 -3.86 -5.70
CA ALA A 46 -12.40 -4.73 -6.70
C ALA A 46 -11.74 -6.10 -6.67
N VAL A 47 -12.50 -7.15 -6.94
CA VAL A 47 -11.93 -8.50 -7.14
C VAL A 47 -11.30 -8.63 -8.52
N GLY A 48 -11.77 -7.86 -9.49
CA GLY A 48 -11.24 -7.87 -10.85
C GLY A 48 -12.13 -7.13 -11.85
N VAL A 49 -11.99 -7.50 -13.13
CA VAL A 49 -12.71 -6.88 -14.25
C VAL A 49 -13.57 -7.93 -14.94
N LEU A 50 -14.85 -7.65 -15.08
CA LEU A 50 -15.81 -8.51 -15.75
C LEU A 50 -15.51 -8.63 -17.26
N GLN A 51 -15.34 -9.84 -17.74
CA GLN A 51 -14.95 -10.09 -19.15
C GLN A 51 -16.13 -10.52 -20.04
N ASN A 52 -17.23 -11.01 -19.47
CA ASN A 52 -18.42 -11.46 -20.18
C ASN A 52 -19.68 -10.66 -19.81
N LYS A 53 -20.84 -11.11 -20.21
CA LYS A 53 -22.13 -10.42 -20.05
C LYS A 53 -23.17 -11.33 -19.40
N PRO A 54 -23.03 -11.71 -18.12
CA PRO A 54 -24.07 -12.51 -17.46
C PRO A 54 -25.36 -11.71 -17.38
N SER A 55 -26.47 -12.28 -17.89
CA SER A 55 -27.76 -11.59 -18.04
C SER A 55 -28.76 -11.92 -16.94
N ALA A 56 -28.35 -12.67 -15.90
CA ALA A 56 -29.20 -12.98 -14.76
C ALA A 56 -28.36 -13.41 -13.55
N ALA A 57 -28.95 -13.34 -12.36
CA ALA A 57 -28.39 -13.90 -11.15
C ALA A 57 -28.09 -15.39 -11.30
N GLY A 58 -26.96 -15.82 -10.72
CA GLY A 58 -26.47 -17.20 -10.79
C GLY A 58 -25.77 -17.56 -12.11
N TYR A 59 -25.78 -16.69 -13.13
CA TYR A 59 -25.04 -16.93 -14.38
C TYR A 59 -23.55 -16.72 -14.15
N GLU A 60 -22.75 -17.46 -14.93
CA GLU A 60 -21.30 -17.41 -14.81
C GLU A 60 -20.74 -16.04 -15.22
N ALA A 61 -20.11 -15.35 -14.28
CA ALA A 61 -19.32 -14.15 -14.51
C ALA A 61 -17.83 -14.53 -14.63
N ALA A 62 -17.24 -14.29 -15.79
CA ALA A 62 -15.81 -14.45 -16.01
C ALA A 62 -15.09 -13.17 -15.55
N VAL A 63 -14.32 -13.25 -14.48
CA VAL A 63 -13.63 -12.11 -13.87
C VAL A 63 -12.13 -12.26 -14.04
N GLN A 64 -11.50 -11.30 -14.71
CA GLN A 64 -10.05 -11.23 -14.82
C GLN A 64 -9.49 -10.56 -13.56
N VAL A 65 -8.66 -11.30 -12.82
CA VAL A 65 -8.11 -10.88 -11.52
C VAL A 65 -6.65 -10.44 -11.58
N GLY A 66 -6.04 -10.46 -12.76
CA GLY A 66 -4.64 -10.04 -12.90
C GLY A 66 -4.18 -9.89 -14.35
N GLY A 67 -2.94 -9.42 -14.52
CA GLY A 67 -2.38 -9.13 -15.84
C GLY A 67 -2.96 -7.85 -16.46
N VAL A 68 -2.94 -7.75 -17.78
CA VAL A 68 -3.50 -6.61 -18.51
C VAL A 68 -4.93 -6.92 -18.95
N ALA A 69 -5.89 -6.16 -18.41
CA ALA A 69 -7.31 -6.27 -18.76
C ALA A 69 -7.78 -5.07 -19.59
N ILE A 70 -8.74 -5.28 -20.48
CA ILE A 70 -9.48 -4.16 -21.07
C ILE A 70 -10.49 -3.66 -20.05
N VAL A 71 -10.50 -2.36 -19.78
CA VAL A 71 -11.37 -1.72 -18.80
C VAL A 71 -12.12 -0.56 -19.43
N LYS A 72 -13.40 -0.40 -19.06
CA LYS A 72 -14.24 0.72 -19.46
C LYS A 72 -13.94 1.92 -18.57
N PHE A 73 -13.69 3.08 -19.18
CA PHE A 73 -13.35 4.31 -18.46
C PHE A 73 -14.58 5.19 -18.19
N GLY A 74 -14.61 5.80 -17.00
CA GLY A 74 -15.60 6.79 -16.59
C GLY A 74 -15.12 8.23 -16.72
N GLY A 75 -13.83 8.45 -16.97
CA GLY A 75 -13.21 9.78 -17.05
C GLY A 75 -11.81 9.74 -17.63
N ALA A 76 -11.14 10.92 -17.65
CA ALA A 76 -9.81 11.06 -18.19
C ALA A 76 -8.74 10.51 -17.25
N VAL A 77 -7.84 9.69 -17.79
CA VAL A 77 -6.63 9.20 -17.12
C VAL A 77 -5.48 9.32 -18.12
N THR A 78 -4.36 9.89 -17.70
CA THR A 78 -3.17 9.99 -18.54
C THR A 78 -2.43 8.66 -18.64
N PRO A 79 -1.67 8.39 -19.71
CA PRO A 79 -0.83 7.20 -19.82
C PRO A 79 0.09 7.01 -18.61
N GLY A 80 0.16 5.79 -18.08
CA GLY A 80 0.90 5.48 -16.85
C GLY A 80 0.19 5.90 -15.55
N GLY A 81 -0.95 6.57 -15.65
CA GLY A 81 -1.74 6.99 -14.49
C GLY A 81 -2.40 5.82 -13.76
N GLN A 82 -2.48 5.93 -12.44
CA GLN A 82 -3.18 4.99 -11.59
C GLN A 82 -4.69 5.14 -11.73
N VAL A 83 -5.41 4.03 -11.67
CA VAL A 83 -6.87 3.99 -11.79
C VAL A 83 -7.53 3.44 -10.52
N MET A 84 -8.70 3.98 -10.23
CA MET A 84 -9.65 3.47 -9.24
C MET A 84 -11.03 3.30 -9.89
N THR A 85 -11.99 2.74 -9.18
CA THR A 85 -13.37 2.60 -9.66
C THR A 85 -14.21 3.84 -9.37
N ASP A 86 -15.17 4.14 -10.24
CA ASP A 86 -16.31 5.02 -9.96
C ASP A 86 -17.52 4.22 -9.44
N THR A 87 -18.65 4.89 -9.18
CA THR A 87 -19.91 4.27 -8.71
C THR A 87 -20.60 3.37 -9.72
N SER A 88 -20.04 3.18 -10.89
CA SER A 88 -20.54 2.32 -11.97
C SER A 88 -19.53 1.25 -12.37
N GLY A 89 -18.51 1.02 -11.55
CA GLY A 89 -17.42 0.08 -11.82
C GLY A 89 -16.46 0.49 -12.94
N ARG A 90 -16.53 1.74 -13.43
CA ARG A 90 -15.65 2.20 -14.51
C ARG A 90 -14.36 2.76 -13.93
N ALA A 91 -13.28 2.68 -14.72
CA ALA A 91 -11.99 3.26 -14.33
C ALA A 91 -12.00 4.78 -14.41
N ILE A 92 -11.51 5.43 -13.38
CA ILE A 92 -11.23 6.86 -13.33
C ILE A 92 -9.84 7.10 -12.73
N ALA A 93 -9.32 8.33 -12.86
CA ALA A 93 -8.05 8.69 -12.24
C ALA A 93 -8.11 8.49 -10.71
N GLN A 94 -7.10 7.84 -10.17
CA GLN A 94 -6.97 7.65 -8.72
C GLN A 94 -6.81 9.02 -8.03
N THR A 95 -7.50 9.20 -6.92
CA THR A 95 -7.45 10.40 -6.09
C THR A 95 -7.44 10.06 -4.60
N GLY A 96 -6.74 10.85 -3.83
CA GLY A 96 -6.68 10.68 -2.38
C GLY A 96 -6.15 9.32 -1.94
N THR A 97 -6.76 8.73 -0.93
CA THR A 97 -6.40 7.44 -0.34
C THR A 97 -7.21 6.26 -0.90
N ASN A 98 -7.93 6.47 -2.00
CA ASN A 98 -8.73 5.44 -2.64
C ASN A 98 -7.88 4.29 -3.20
N LYS A 99 -8.47 3.11 -3.32
CA LYS A 99 -7.78 1.91 -3.79
C LYS A 99 -7.29 2.08 -5.22
N VAL A 100 -6.01 1.77 -5.45
CA VAL A 100 -5.44 1.64 -6.79
C VAL A 100 -5.78 0.25 -7.32
N LEU A 101 -6.51 0.18 -8.42
CA LEU A 101 -6.91 -1.07 -9.06
C LEU A 101 -6.02 -1.45 -10.23
N GLY A 102 -5.21 -0.50 -10.72
CA GLY A 102 -4.27 -0.77 -11.81
C GLY A 102 -3.63 0.50 -12.35
N ILE A 103 -2.90 0.33 -13.44
CA ILE A 103 -2.20 1.41 -14.17
C ILE A 103 -2.62 1.37 -15.63
N LEU A 104 -2.99 2.52 -16.21
CA LEU A 104 -3.29 2.63 -17.63
C LEU A 104 -2.05 2.33 -18.48
N VAL A 105 -2.11 1.29 -19.31
CA VAL A 105 -1.03 0.86 -20.21
C VAL A 105 -1.38 1.28 -21.64
N GLY A 106 -1.45 2.57 -21.86
CA GLY A 106 -1.83 3.12 -23.17
C GLY A 106 -0.95 4.30 -23.56
N THR A 107 -1.17 4.81 -24.74
CA THR A 107 -0.45 5.96 -25.28
C THR A 107 -1.28 7.25 -25.33
N ALA A 108 -2.57 7.15 -25.04
CA ALA A 108 -3.52 8.28 -25.09
C ALA A 108 -4.23 8.46 -23.76
N THR A 109 -4.56 9.71 -23.44
CA THR A 109 -5.47 10.04 -22.33
C THR A 109 -6.87 9.53 -22.66
N THR A 110 -7.51 8.88 -21.70
CA THR A 110 -8.84 8.29 -21.87
C THR A 110 -9.96 9.33 -21.79
N ALA A 111 -11.14 8.95 -22.30
CA ALA A 111 -12.39 9.68 -22.08
C ALA A 111 -13.47 8.73 -21.54
N SER A 112 -14.56 9.33 -21.05
CA SER A 112 -15.70 8.53 -20.53
C SER A 112 -16.33 7.69 -21.62
N GLY A 113 -16.53 6.40 -21.33
CA GLY A 113 -17.10 5.41 -22.25
C GLY A 113 -16.08 4.66 -23.11
N GLU A 114 -14.82 5.07 -23.13
CA GLU A 114 -13.76 4.40 -23.85
C GLU A 114 -13.26 3.14 -23.15
N TYR A 115 -12.55 2.29 -23.89
CA TYR A 115 -11.99 1.01 -23.43
C TYR A 115 -10.49 1.00 -23.65
N HIS A 116 -9.73 0.83 -22.59
CA HIS A 116 -8.27 0.85 -22.65
C HIS A 116 -7.66 -0.28 -21.81
N PRO A 117 -6.44 -0.72 -22.14
CA PRO A 117 -5.74 -1.74 -21.38
C PRO A 117 -5.25 -1.15 -20.03
N VAL A 118 -5.52 -1.87 -18.96
CA VAL A 118 -5.06 -1.57 -17.61
C VAL A 118 -4.28 -2.77 -17.09
N LEU A 119 -3.05 -2.52 -16.64
CA LEU A 119 -2.31 -3.50 -15.85
C LEU A 119 -2.93 -3.55 -14.47
N LEU A 120 -3.66 -4.63 -14.20
CA LEU A 120 -4.31 -4.81 -12.90
C LEU A 120 -3.25 -4.98 -11.81
N GLN A 121 -3.40 -4.22 -10.76
CA GLN A 121 -2.69 -4.47 -9.50
C GLN A 121 -3.64 -5.30 -8.64
N GLY A 122 -3.19 -6.50 -8.24
CA GLY A 122 -3.99 -7.34 -7.37
C GLY A 122 -4.41 -6.55 -6.14
N SER A 123 -5.68 -6.67 -5.76
CA SER A 123 -6.15 -6.12 -4.49
C SER A 123 -5.65 -7.04 -3.37
N ASP A 124 -4.36 -6.95 -3.07
CA ASP A 124 -3.71 -7.72 -1.99
C ASP A 124 -4.15 -7.23 -0.59
N GLY A 125 -5.22 -6.47 -0.53
CA GLY A 125 -5.75 -5.93 0.72
C GLY A 125 -4.82 -4.93 1.41
N THR A 126 -3.65 -4.68 0.85
CA THR A 126 -2.75 -3.65 1.35
C THR A 126 -3.36 -2.29 0.99
N PRO A 127 -3.82 -1.49 1.95
CA PRO A 127 -4.25 -0.14 1.67
C PRO A 127 -3.07 0.61 1.07
N GLY A 128 -3.21 0.99 -0.20
CA GLY A 128 -2.33 1.90 -0.91
C GLY A 128 -0.83 1.65 -0.77
N GLY A 129 -0.19 1.10 -1.78
CA GLY A 129 1.25 1.27 -1.96
C GLY A 129 1.59 2.74 -2.27
N GLY A 130 0.95 3.69 -1.60
CA GLY A 130 1.20 5.12 -1.71
C GLY A 130 2.32 5.55 -0.77
N LEU A 131 3.11 6.50 -1.22
CA LEU A 131 4.03 7.26 -0.38
C LEU A 131 3.31 8.51 0.12
N GLU A 132 3.30 8.71 1.44
CA GLU A 132 2.90 9.95 2.09
C GLU A 132 4.15 10.68 2.57
N THR A 133 4.22 11.98 2.37
CA THR A 133 5.24 12.83 2.98
C THR A 133 4.55 13.77 3.97
N VAL A 134 5.02 13.78 5.21
CA VAL A 134 4.48 14.61 6.30
C VAL A 134 5.60 15.51 6.81
N SER A 135 5.38 16.82 6.69
CA SER A 135 6.33 17.88 7.06
C SER A 135 5.88 18.72 8.26
N ALA A 136 4.81 18.33 8.94
CA ALA A 136 4.31 19.00 10.14
C ALA A 136 3.75 17.98 11.15
N PRO A 137 3.83 18.27 12.46
CA PRO A 137 3.24 17.42 13.50
C PRO A 137 1.77 17.11 13.26
N GLY A 138 1.33 15.89 13.55
CA GLY A 138 -0.06 15.51 13.39
C GLY A 138 -0.29 14.04 13.10
N ALA A 139 -1.46 13.74 12.52
CA ALA A 139 -1.82 12.38 12.17
C ALA A 139 -1.14 11.95 10.85
N ILE A 140 -0.55 10.76 10.86
CA ILE A 140 -0.07 10.08 9.65
C ILE A 140 -1.13 9.07 9.20
N SER A 141 -1.25 8.90 7.87
CA SER A 141 -2.26 8.02 7.31
C SER A 141 -1.96 6.55 7.61
N ALA A 142 -2.89 5.85 8.22
CA ALA A 142 -2.81 4.40 8.36
C ALA A 142 -3.03 3.66 7.03
N SER A 143 -3.66 4.30 6.04
CA SER A 143 -4.00 3.67 4.76
C SER A 143 -2.86 3.67 3.72
N THR A 144 -1.83 4.49 3.88
CA THR A 144 -0.62 4.45 3.03
C THR A 144 0.39 3.48 3.61
N TYR A 145 1.06 2.69 2.76
CA TYR A 145 2.09 1.75 3.22
C TYR A 145 3.30 2.48 3.79
N GLU A 146 3.82 3.48 3.10
CA GLU A 146 5.01 4.20 3.51
C GLU A 146 4.72 5.68 3.79
N THR A 147 5.25 6.18 4.91
CA THR A 147 5.26 7.61 5.24
C THR A 147 6.70 8.06 5.41
N HIS A 148 7.06 9.10 4.68
CA HIS A 148 8.29 9.85 4.88
C HIS A 148 8.03 11.01 5.85
N LEU A 149 8.77 11.06 6.94
CA LEU A 149 8.72 12.18 7.89
C LEU A 149 9.85 13.17 7.56
N GLU A 150 9.46 14.39 7.29
CA GLU A 150 10.34 15.57 7.27
C GLU A 150 10.17 16.27 8.61
N VAL A 151 11.11 16.06 9.54
CA VAL A 151 10.96 16.47 10.93
C VAL A 151 11.79 17.70 11.24
N ASP A 152 11.22 18.65 11.94
CA ASP A 152 11.90 19.84 12.46
C ASP A 152 11.78 19.90 13.99
N GLY A 153 12.66 19.19 14.68
CA GLY A 153 12.70 19.17 16.14
C GLY A 153 11.95 18.02 16.81
N THR A 154 11.29 18.29 17.92
CA THR A 154 10.58 17.28 18.75
C THR A 154 9.15 17.06 18.29
N ASP A 155 8.94 16.90 16.99
CA ASP A 155 7.61 16.77 16.43
C ASP A 155 6.90 15.49 16.89
N ALA A 156 5.63 15.62 17.21
CA ALA A 156 4.78 14.52 17.62
C ALA A 156 3.82 14.13 16.49
N PHE A 157 3.85 12.85 16.13
CA PHE A 157 2.96 12.27 15.12
C PHE A 157 2.08 11.20 15.78
N THR A 158 0.91 10.98 15.21
CA THR A 158 0.00 9.92 15.66
C THR A 158 -0.33 8.98 14.50
N LEU A 159 -0.30 7.68 14.75
CA LEU A 159 -0.78 6.66 13.83
C LEU A 159 -2.09 6.10 14.39
N GLY A 160 -3.18 6.32 13.66
CA GLY A 160 -4.50 5.77 13.98
C GLY A 160 -4.57 4.26 13.78
N ASP A 161 -5.72 3.67 14.08
CA ASP A 161 -5.96 2.24 13.92
C ASP A 161 -5.83 1.80 12.46
N GLY A 162 -5.34 0.56 12.27
CA GLY A 162 -5.41 -0.11 10.97
C GLY A 162 -6.83 -0.60 10.68
N SER A 163 -7.11 -0.84 9.42
CA SER A 163 -8.44 -1.29 8.97
C SER A 163 -8.54 -2.80 8.73
N ILE A 164 -7.43 -3.46 8.48
CA ILE A 164 -7.38 -4.89 8.11
C ILE A 164 -6.24 -5.56 8.88
N VAL A 165 -6.52 -6.72 9.50
CA VAL A 165 -5.49 -7.53 10.16
C VAL A 165 -4.43 -7.95 9.14
N GLY A 166 -3.14 -7.78 9.51
CA GLY A 166 -2.01 -7.99 8.62
C GLY A 166 -1.63 -6.75 7.80
N GLN A 167 -2.38 -5.66 7.90
CA GLN A 167 -2.01 -4.38 7.27
C GLN A 167 -0.65 -3.93 7.77
N ARG A 168 0.21 -3.52 6.83
CA ARG A 168 1.55 -3.02 7.16
C ARG A 168 1.65 -1.53 6.96
N LYS A 169 2.44 -0.90 7.83
CA LYS A 169 2.77 0.52 7.78
C LYS A 169 4.25 0.71 8.05
N ARG A 170 4.93 1.33 7.13
CA ARG A 170 6.32 1.75 7.27
C ARG A 170 6.41 3.26 7.44
N VAL A 171 7.23 3.71 8.36
CA VAL A 171 7.54 5.12 8.55
C VAL A 171 9.05 5.29 8.54
N THR A 172 9.52 6.21 7.70
CA THR A 172 10.94 6.50 7.49
C THR A 172 11.19 7.98 7.78
N CYS A 173 12.13 8.29 8.65
CA CYS A 173 12.59 9.67 8.85
C CYS A 173 13.59 10.04 7.75
N ILE A 174 13.22 10.98 6.86
CA ILE A 174 14.04 11.35 5.69
C ILE A 174 14.79 12.65 5.87
N THR A 175 14.31 13.57 6.71
CA THR A 175 15.01 14.81 7.05
C THR A 175 14.84 15.14 8.52
N ALA A 176 15.80 15.87 9.07
CA ALA A 176 15.73 16.36 10.44
C ALA A 176 16.63 17.58 10.63
N ALA A 177 16.09 18.59 11.26
CA ALA A 177 16.86 19.77 11.64
C ALA A 177 17.47 19.65 13.04
N ASN A 178 16.87 18.86 13.92
CA ASN A 178 17.31 18.71 15.32
C ASN A 178 17.15 17.26 15.83
N THR A 179 17.76 16.94 16.96
CA THR A 179 17.64 15.63 17.65
C THR A 179 17.04 15.83 19.05
N PRO A 180 16.11 14.97 19.52
CA PRO A 180 15.50 13.82 18.83
C PRO A 180 14.61 14.26 17.68
N LEU A 181 14.47 13.41 16.65
CA LEU A 181 13.89 13.79 15.37
C LEU A 181 12.37 13.83 15.37
N GLY A 182 11.70 12.97 16.01
CA GLY A 182 10.25 12.91 16.05
C GLY A 182 9.77 11.64 16.70
N THR A 183 8.59 11.68 17.24
CA THR A 183 7.98 10.53 17.91
C THR A 183 6.64 10.20 17.26
N VAL A 184 6.49 8.96 16.79
CA VAL A 184 5.20 8.43 16.35
C VAL A 184 4.55 7.68 17.51
N THR A 185 3.43 8.19 17.98
CA THR A 185 2.59 7.54 18.99
C THR A 185 1.54 6.68 18.31
N LEU A 186 1.41 5.43 18.74
CA LEU A 186 0.49 4.46 18.17
C LEU A 186 -0.82 4.45 18.93
N ASN A 187 -1.92 4.50 18.21
CA ASN A 187 -3.23 4.24 18.78
C ASN A 187 -3.42 2.72 18.92
N GLY A 188 -3.93 2.24 20.05
CA GLY A 188 -4.12 0.81 20.31
C GLY A 188 -2.83 -0.02 20.27
N ALA A 189 -1.69 0.54 20.71
CA ALA A 189 -0.38 -0.12 20.61
C ALA A 189 -0.35 -1.48 21.34
N GLN A 190 0.23 -2.47 20.68
CA GLN A 190 0.46 -3.79 21.22
C GLN A 190 1.90 -3.97 21.71
N ALA A 191 2.08 -4.82 22.71
CA ALA A 191 3.41 -5.24 23.17
C ALA A 191 4.20 -5.85 21.99
N ALA A 192 5.32 -5.23 21.64
CA ALA A 192 6.25 -5.76 20.66
C ALA A 192 7.48 -6.30 21.41
N PHE A 193 7.87 -7.55 21.10
CA PHE A 193 9.07 -8.18 21.69
C PHE A 193 9.14 -8.11 23.23
N GLY A 194 7.99 -8.32 23.92
CA GLY A 194 7.93 -8.36 25.39
C GLY A 194 7.98 -6.99 26.10
N SER A 195 7.93 -5.88 25.38
CA SER A 195 7.75 -4.53 25.94
C SER A 195 6.57 -3.84 25.27
N GLU A 196 5.71 -3.24 26.06
CA GLU A 196 4.63 -2.38 25.57
C GLU A 196 5.25 -1.09 25.03
N ARG A 197 5.43 -1.01 23.71
CA ARG A 197 5.85 0.22 23.05
C ARG A 197 4.66 0.90 22.42
N THR A 198 4.22 1.96 23.06
CA THR A 198 3.13 2.81 22.58
C THR A 198 3.60 3.91 21.64
N ALA A 199 4.91 4.05 21.45
CA ALA A 199 5.51 5.06 20.60
C ALA A 199 6.87 4.60 20.06
N TRP A 200 7.27 5.19 18.94
CA TRP A 200 8.62 5.06 18.37
C TRP A 200 9.22 6.43 18.18
N THR A 201 10.40 6.66 18.76
CA THR A 201 11.15 7.91 18.60
C THR A 201 12.31 7.69 17.63
N PHE A 202 12.36 8.49 16.57
CA PHE A 202 13.47 8.51 15.63
C PHE A 202 14.63 9.32 16.22
N THR A 203 15.84 8.81 16.08
CA THR A 203 17.05 9.44 16.62
C THR A 203 18.03 9.84 15.51
N THR A 204 17.85 9.31 14.30
CA THR A 204 18.71 9.59 13.15
C THR A 204 17.91 9.59 11.85
N VAL A 205 18.36 10.39 10.87
CA VAL A 205 17.85 10.36 9.50
C VAL A 205 18.13 9.00 8.87
N GLY A 206 17.20 8.50 8.07
CA GLY A 206 17.25 7.17 7.45
C GLY A 206 16.76 6.04 8.34
N GLN A 207 16.47 6.32 9.60
CA GLN A 207 15.84 5.34 10.49
C GLN A 207 14.40 5.07 10.05
N TRP A 208 13.99 3.82 10.07
CA TRP A 208 12.62 3.43 9.73
C TRP A 208 12.11 2.34 10.66
N VAL A 209 10.79 2.27 10.77
CA VAL A 209 10.06 1.25 11.52
C VAL A 209 8.87 0.78 10.69
N GLU A 210 8.64 -0.51 10.72
CA GLU A 210 7.47 -1.14 10.09
C GLU A 210 6.61 -1.81 11.14
N TRP A 211 5.33 -1.49 11.11
CA TRP A 211 4.30 -2.09 11.95
C TRP A 211 3.38 -2.98 11.13
N GLU A 212 2.80 -3.94 11.79
CA GLU A 212 1.70 -4.76 11.31
C GLU A 212 0.49 -4.58 12.22
N TRP A 213 -0.66 -4.30 11.64
CA TRP A 213 -1.91 -4.21 12.38
C TRP A 213 -2.40 -5.60 12.78
N THR A 214 -2.65 -5.78 14.06
CA THR A 214 -3.35 -6.94 14.62
C THR A 214 -4.82 -6.59 14.83
N ALA A 215 -5.64 -7.52 15.27
CA ALA A 215 -7.05 -7.21 15.57
C ALA A 215 -7.23 -6.15 16.70
N THR A 216 -6.18 -5.83 17.44
CA THR A 216 -6.26 -5.01 18.64
C THR A 216 -5.21 -3.88 18.70
N GLY A 217 -4.32 -3.77 17.73
CA GLY A 217 -3.33 -2.69 17.70
C GLY A 217 -2.12 -2.98 16.81
N TRP A 218 -1.24 -2.00 16.68
CA TRP A 218 -0.02 -2.08 15.89
C TRP A 218 1.09 -2.83 16.62
N LYS A 219 1.73 -3.74 15.92
CA LYS A 219 2.90 -4.50 16.39
C LYS A 219 4.10 -4.16 15.51
N ILE A 220 5.24 -3.85 16.11
CA ILE A 220 6.49 -3.69 15.37
C ILE A 220 6.92 -5.05 14.81
N VAL A 221 7.15 -5.11 13.50
CA VAL A 221 7.63 -6.32 12.81
C VAL A 221 9.04 -6.16 12.29
N HIS A 222 9.41 -4.95 11.86
CA HIS A 222 10.75 -4.67 11.41
C HIS A 222 11.18 -3.26 11.84
N VAL A 223 12.46 -3.10 12.05
CA VAL A 223 13.12 -1.81 12.26
C VAL A 223 14.43 -1.81 11.51
N GLY A 224 14.87 -0.64 11.08
CA GLY A 224 16.15 -0.52 10.40
C GLY A 224 16.63 0.91 10.31
N GLN A 225 17.80 1.06 9.77
CA GLN A 225 18.42 2.33 9.47
C GLN A 225 19.08 2.23 8.10
N GLN A 226 18.87 3.24 7.28
CA GLN A 226 19.62 3.36 6.05
C GLN A 226 20.98 3.96 6.40
N GLY A 227 22.03 3.16 6.31
CA GLY A 227 23.39 3.61 6.59
C GLY A 227 24.18 2.69 7.51
N VAL A 228 25.40 3.09 7.79
CA VAL A 228 26.32 2.40 8.67
C VAL A 228 26.42 3.19 9.97
N GLU A 229 26.19 2.53 11.10
CA GLU A 229 26.46 3.13 12.40
C GLU A 229 27.97 3.13 12.64
N THR A 230 28.53 4.31 12.91
CA THR A 230 29.93 4.43 13.37
C THR A 230 29.92 4.66 14.88
N VAL A 231 30.38 3.68 15.62
CA VAL A 231 30.55 3.80 17.07
C VAL A 231 31.97 4.31 17.34
N ALA A 232 32.07 5.58 17.73
CA ALA A 232 33.38 6.26 17.91
C ALA A 232 34.12 5.89 19.21
N ASN A 233 33.46 5.24 20.17
CA ASN A 233 34.04 4.79 21.43
C ASN A 233 33.43 3.48 21.89
N ALA A 234 34.01 2.81 22.87
CA ALA A 234 33.51 1.57 23.45
C ALA A 234 32.15 1.75 24.16
N GLY A 235 31.11 2.02 23.37
CA GLY A 235 29.73 2.07 23.77
C GLY A 235 28.96 0.84 23.23
N ALA A 236 27.75 0.63 23.74
CA ALA A 236 26.89 -0.43 23.22
C ALA A 236 26.45 -0.06 21.79
N ALA A 237 26.79 -0.90 20.82
CA ALA A 237 26.30 -0.79 19.45
C ALA A 237 24.76 -0.91 19.42
N ASN A 238 24.11 -0.18 18.53
CA ASN A 238 22.67 -0.28 18.37
C ASN A 238 22.32 -1.68 17.82
N PRO A 239 21.61 -2.54 18.57
CA PRO A 239 21.32 -3.91 18.15
C PRO A 239 20.40 -3.97 16.90
N LEU A 240 19.83 -2.84 16.48
CA LEU A 240 18.96 -2.72 15.32
C LEU A 240 19.69 -2.28 14.05
N CYS A 241 21.00 -1.97 14.15
CA CYS A 241 21.80 -1.63 12.99
C CYS A 241 22.34 -2.90 12.32
N LEU A 242 22.17 -2.99 11.01
CA LEU A 242 22.58 -4.16 10.23
C LEU A 242 24.11 -4.31 10.13
N VAL A 243 24.83 -3.20 10.22
CA VAL A 243 26.31 -3.18 10.17
C VAL A 243 26.82 -2.23 11.25
N HIS A 244 27.65 -2.76 12.14
CA HIS A 244 28.34 -1.98 13.16
C HIS A 244 29.82 -1.82 12.76
N LEU A 245 30.25 -0.58 12.60
CA LEU A 245 31.64 -0.24 12.49
C LEU A 245 32.11 0.35 13.82
N VAL A 246 32.92 -0.40 14.56
CA VAL A 246 33.55 0.08 15.78
C VAL A 246 34.93 0.61 15.41
N SER A 247 35.14 1.91 15.55
CA SER A 247 36.44 2.52 15.46
C SER A 247 37.07 2.59 16.86
N ILE A 248 38.02 1.72 17.16
CA ILE A 248 38.87 1.83 18.34
C ILE A 248 40.14 2.57 17.89
N ALA A 249 40.65 3.51 18.66
CA ALA A 249 41.84 4.24 18.32
C ALA A 249 42.97 3.21 18.03
N ASP A 250 43.36 3.09 16.78
CA ASP A 250 44.39 2.22 16.19
C ASP A 250 43.99 0.84 15.64
N THR A 251 42.71 0.37 15.75
CA THR A 251 42.32 -0.90 15.11
C THR A 251 40.83 -0.87 14.74
N VAL A 252 40.51 -1.33 13.53
CA VAL A 252 39.10 -1.55 13.08
C VAL A 252 38.78 -3.02 13.31
N ASP A 253 37.98 -3.30 14.32
CA ASP A 253 37.43 -4.64 14.53
C ASP A 253 35.98 -4.74 14.03
N LEU A 254 35.71 -5.71 13.17
CA LEU A 254 34.39 -6.11 12.78
C LEU A 254 33.83 -7.05 13.86
N ILE A 255 32.94 -6.53 14.70
CA ILE A 255 32.24 -7.39 15.68
C ILE A 255 30.99 -7.93 15.01
N GLN A 256 30.99 -9.23 14.72
CA GLN A 256 29.77 -9.93 14.36
C GLN A 256 28.88 -10.07 15.60
N PRO A 257 27.54 -9.85 15.48
CA PRO A 257 26.64 -10.15 16.59
C PRO A 257 26.72 -11.63 16.94
N ALA A 258 26.74 -11.93 18.21
CA ALA A 258 26.67 -13.31 18.72
C ALA A 258 25.36 -13.97 18.27
N PRO A 259 25.37 -15.30 18.03
CA PRO A 259 24.21 -16.05 17.57
C PRO A 259 23.03 -16.02 18.54
#